data_8575c16f0c7797807ac5560e5ed367f6
#
_entry.id   8575c16f0c7797807ac5560e5ed367f6
#
_cell.length_a   1.000
_cell.length_b   1.000
_cell.length_c   1.000
_cell.angle_alpha   90.00
_cell.angle_beta   90.00
_cell.angle_gamma   90.00
#
_symmetry.space_group_name_H-M   'P 1'
#
loop_
_entity.id
_entity.type
_entity.pdbx_description
1 polymer ?
#
loop_
_entity_poly.entity_id
_entity_poly.type
_entity_poly.pdbx_seq_one_letter_code
_entity_poly.pdbx_strand_id
1 'polypeptide(L)'
;TFNDISEGFRQINAAESRVDLQRGAVAEGSMNAKQQIASDIEFIRKQMEENKEQIAKLQSMLKSSKTNSAQLKKAVESLTQELVAKTQRIEELQAELASRNIRIQELDAAVTGLSADKEMLSAENDAKAKTVAEQDKALNTAWFVFGTKKELKDQKILTGSGLFKKGDVLK
;
A
#
# COMPACT_ATOMS: atom_id res chain seq x y z
N THR A 1 7.87 7.93 42.88
CA THR A 1 8.74 9.04 43.30
C THR A 1 9.01 10.02 42.15
N PHE A 2 9.64 11.17 42.45
CA PHE A 2 10.01 12.15 41.40
C PHE A 2 10.95 11.53 40.34
N ASN A 3 11.89 10.70 40.80
CA ASN A 3 12.81 10.00 39.88
C ASN A 3 12.08 9.02 38.94
N ASP A 4 11.06 8.33 39.44
CA ASP A 4 10.30 7.37 38.58
C ASP A 4 9.53 8.10 37.46
N ILE A 5 8.98 9.28 37.79
CA ILE A 5 8.30 10.12 36.78
C ILE A 5 9.28 10.62 35.73
N SER A 6 10.45 11.10 36.17
CA SER A 6 11.51 11.56 35.25
C SER A 6 12.03 10.42 34.38
N GLU A 7 12.18 9.23 34.95
CA GLU A 7 12.53 8.03 34.16
C GLU A 7 11.44 7.65 33.15
N GLY A 8 10.17 7.72 33.58
CA GLY A 8 9.03 7.50 32.66
C GLY A 8 9.05 8.47 31.47
N PHE A 9 9.29 9.77 31.70
CA PHE A 9 9.43 10.73 30.60
C PHE A 9 10.63 10.45 29.71
N ARG A 10 11.75 10.01 30.26
CA ARG A 10 12.92 9.60 29.49
C ARG A 10 12.62 8.41 28.58
N GLN A 11 11.87 7.43 29.07
CA GLN A 11 11.44 6.27 28.28
C GLN A 11 10.43 6.66 27.18
N ILE A 12 9.51 7.58 27.47
CA ILE A 12 8.60 8.17 26.49
C ILE A 12 9.40 8.85 25.37
N ASN A 13 10.37 9.70 25.69
CA ASN A 13 11.21 10.37 24.71
C ASN A 13 11.98 9.38 23.81
N ALA A 14 12.50 8.29 24.39
CA ALA A 14 13.18 7.25 23.64
C ALA A 14 12.22 6.51 22.68
N ALA A 15 10.98 6.24 23.10
CA ALA A 15 9.97 5.62 22.26
C ALA A 15 9.48 6.58 21.14
N GLU A 16 9.26 7.86 21.43
CA GLU A 16 8.94 8.89 20.42
C GLU A 16 10.02 8.97 19.35
N SER A 17 11.30 8.96 19.73
CA SER A 17 12.43 8.97 18.79
C SER A 17 12.42 7.75 17.88
N ARG A 18 12.06 6.55 18.40
CA ARG A 18 11.91 5.35 17.56
C ARG A 18 10.76 5.48 16.58
N VAL A 19 9.60 6.02 17.00
CA VAL A 19 8.46 6.29 16.13
C VAL A 19 8.86 7.25 14.99
N ASP A 20 9.56 8.35 15.32
CA ASP A 20 9.99 9.33 14.32
C ASP A 20 10.96 8.73 13.29
N LEU A 21 11.90 7.88 13.71
CA LEU A 21 12.83 7.18 12.82
C LEU A 21 12.11 6.20 11.87
N GLN A 22 11.08 5.53 12.35
CA GLN A 22 10.35 4.52 11.57
C GLN A 22 9.29 5.10 10.64
N ARG A 23 8.91 6.38 10.80
CA ARG A 23 7.93 7.06 9.95
C ARG A 23 8.29 7.03 8.46
N GLY A 24 9.58 7.08 8.13
CA GLY A 24 10.08 6.93 6.76
C GLY A 24 9.77 5.55 6.18
N ALA A 25 10.07 4.49 6.93
CA ALA A 25 9.85 3.11 6.51
C ALA A 25 8.35 2.75 6.33
N VAL A 26 7.45 3.40 7.09
CA VAL A 26 5.99 3.25 6.90
C VAL A 26 5.55 3.83 5.56
N ALA A 27 6.13 4.94 5.12
CA ALA A 27 5.87 5.54 3.81
C ALA A 27 6.30 4.62 2.64
N GLU A 28 7.24 3.70 2.89
CA GLU A 28 7.69 2.67 1.94
C GLU A 28 6.86 1.37 2.02
N GLY A 29 5.78 1.34 2.80
CA GLY A 29 4.87 0.19 2.89
C GLY A 29 5.29 -0.93 3.85
N SER A 30 6.30 -0.72 4.71
CA SER A 30 6.79 -1.73 5.65
C SER A 30 5.76 -2.08 6.73
N MET A 31 5.22 -3.29 6.69
CA MET A 31 4.31 -3.83 7.71
C MET A 31 4.98 -3.94 9.10
N ASN A 32 6.26 -4.28 9.13
CA ASN A 32 7.02 -4.39 10.38
C ASN A 32 7.16 -3.02 11.06
N ALA A 33 7.45 -1.96 10.30
CA ALA A 33 7.51 -0.60 10.82
C ALA A 33 6.17 -0.13 11.39
N LYS A 34 5.03 -0.48 10.76
CA LYS A 34 3.68 -0.18 11.27
C LYS A 34 3.42 -0.84 12.62
N GLN A 35 3.75 -2.13 12.76
CA GLN A 35 3.59 -2.87 14.01
C GLN A 35 4.46 -2.32 15.13
N GLN A 36 5.70 -1.98 14.82
CA GLN A 36 6.64 -1.39 15.78
C GLN A 36 6.15 -0.03 16.27
N ILE A 37 5.70 0.85 15.38
CA ILE A 37 5.13 2.16 15.74
C ILE A 37 3.89 1.98 16.62
N ALA A 38 2.99 1.05 16.29
CA ALA A 38 1.81 0.78 17.10
C ALA A 38 2.20 0.30 18.52
N SER A 39 3.19 -0.56 18.64
CA SER A 39 3.73 -1.03 19.92
C SER A 39 4.37 0.09 20.72
N ASP A 40 5.17 0.94 20.07
CA ASP A 40 5.82 2.09 20.73
C ASP A 40 4.78 3.12 21.21
N ILE A 41 3.73 3.39 20.44
CA ILE A 41 2.63 4.28 20.85
C ILE A 41 1.87 3.71 22.07
N GLU A 42 1.58 2.41 22.08
CA GLU A 42 0.92 1.78 23.21
C GLU A 42 1.80 1.82 24.47
N PHE A 43 3.09 1.57 24.33
CA PHE A 43 4.07 1.73 25.42
C PHE A 43 4.08 3.17 25.97
N ILE A 44 4.11 4.18 25.09
CA ILE A 44 4.09 5.60 25.48
C ILE A 44 2.80 5.91 26.26
N ARG A 45 1.64 5.47 25.77
CA ARG A 45 0.35 5.68 26.46
C ARG A 45 0.36 5.11 27.87
N LYS A 46 0.86 3.88 28.03
CA LYS A 46 0.97 3.24 29.33
C LYS A 46 1.88 4.03 30.28
N GLN A 47 3.05 4.44 29.82
CA GLN A 47 3.99 5.24 30.63
C GLN A 47 3.41 6.61 31.00
N MET A 48 2.65 7.23 30.11
CA MET A 48 1.96 8.49 30.38
C MET A 48 0.89 8.34 31.46
N GLU A 49 0.10 7.27 31.45
CA GLU A 49 -0.90 7.02 32.48
C GLU A 49 -0.22 6.77 33.85
N GLU A 50 0.86 5.99 33.87
CA GLU A 50 1.66 5.77 35.08
C GLU A 50 2.24 7.09 35.63
N ASN A 51 2.80 7.95 34.78
CA ASN A 51 3.31 9.25 35.17
C ASN A 51 2.20 10.17 35.68
N LYS A 52 1.02 10.18 35.04
CA LYS A 52 -0.14 10.93 35.47
C LYS A 52 -0.60 10.53 36.88
N GLU A 53 -0.71 9.25 37.15
CA GLU A 53 -1.06 8.75 38.49
C GLU A 53 -0.04 9.18 39.54
N GLN A 54 1.25 9.08 39.21
CA GLN A 54 2.32 9.47 40.15
C GLN A 54 2.34 10.99 40.41
N ILE A 55 2.11 11.80 39.37
CA ILE A 55 1.99 13.26 39.52
C ILE A 55 0.77 13.60 40.39
N ALA A 56 -0.37 12.94 40.20
CA ALA A 56 -1.56 13.14 41.02
C ALA A 56 -1.29 12.79 42.52
N LYS A 57 -0.55 11.70 42.78
CA LYS A 57 -0.10 11.32 44.14
C LYS A 57 0.79 12.40 44.73
N LEU A 58 1.77 12.93 44.00
CA LEU A 58 2.63 14.00 44.45
C LEU A 58 1.84 15.30 44.73
N GLN A 59 0.89 15.65 43.90
CA GLN A 59 0.00 16.80 44.12
C GLN A 59 -0.84 16.65 45.39
N SER A 60 -1.38 15.44 45.64
CA SER A 60 -2.14 15.13 46.84
C SER A 60 -1.26 15.21 48.11
N MET A 61 -0.07 14.63 48.05
CA MET A 61 0.91 14.70 49.17
C MET A 61 1.34 16.14 49.46
N LEU A 62 1.53 16.96 48.41
CA LEU A 62 1.90 18.36 48.55
C LEU A 62 0.78 19.20 49.18
N LYS A 63 -0.47 18.89 48.87
CA LYS A 63 -1.65 19.55 49.49
C LYS A 63 -1.83 19.18 50.93
N SER A 64 -1.53 17.93 51.31
CA SER A 64 -1.66 17.43 52.69
C SER A 64 -0.46 17.77 53.57
N SER A 65 0.70 18.07 52.98
CA SER A 65 1.92 18.41 53.69
C SER A 65 1.88 19.85 54.23
N LYS A 66 2.24 20.00 55.49
CA LYS A 66 2.47 21.32 56.11
C LYS A 66 3.73 22.04 55.58
N THR A 67 4.55 21.32 54.82
CA THR A 67 5.79 21.83 54.23
C THR A 67 5.47 22.54 52.92
N ASN A 68 5.44 23.83 52.94
CA ASN A 68 5.13 24.66 51.77
C ASN A 68 6.40 24.93 50.95
N SER A 69 6.96 23.87 50.35
CA SER A 69 8.12 23.99 49.46
C SER A 69 7.73 24.55 48.11
N ALA A 70 8.05 25.82 47.87
CA ALA A 70 7.82 26.49 46.59
C ALA A 70 8.54 25.74 45.42
N GLN A 71 9.72 25.15 45.72
CA GLN A 71 10.48 24.37 44.75
C GLN A 71 9.73 23.09 44.33
N LEU A 72 9.13 22.37 45.30
CA LEU A 72 8.38 21.15 45.00
C LEU A 72 7.10 21.45 44.24
N LYS A 73 6.39 22.57 44.56
CA LYS A 73 5.23 23.02 43.79
C LYS A 73 5.59 23.31 42.34
N LYS A 74 6.68 24.04 42.13
CA LYS A 74 7.17 24.39 40.79
C LYS A 74 7.59 23.15 39.98
N ALA A 75 8.23 22.17 40.64
CA ALA A 75 8.62 20.91 40.02
C ALA A 75 7.39 20.09 39.59
N VAL A 76 6.37 19.98 40.43
CA VAL A 76 5.12 19.26 40.09
C VAL A 76 4.35 19.96 38.99
N GLU A 77 4.35 21.29 38.99
CA GLU A 77 3.75 22.08 37.90
C GLU A 77 4.47 21.82 36.56
N SER A 78 5.81 21.82 36.55
CA SER A 78 6.62 21.52 35.38
C SER A 78 6.32 20.13 34.84
N LEU A 79 6.24 19.09 35.69
CA LEU A 79 5.90 17.73 35.30
C LEU A 79 4.47 17.62 34.72
N THR A 80 3.54 18.41 35.26
CA THR A 80 2.16 18.47 34.75
C THR A 80 2.13 19.08 33.35
N GLN A 81 2.88 20.17 33.13
CA GLN A 81 3.00 20.79 31.81
C GLN A 81 3.65 19.85 30.78
N GLU A 82 4.70 19.13 31.20
CA GLU A 82 5.35 18.14 30.34
C GLU A 82 4.39 17.02 29.96
N LEU A 83 3.58 16.50 30.91
CA LEU A 83 2.56 15.51 30.63
C LEU A 83 1.54 16.00 29.58
N VAL A 84 1.06 17.25 29.69
CA VAL A 84 0.13 17.83 28.71
C VAL A 84 0.77 17.93 27.35
N ALA A 85 1.99 18.43 27.24
CA ALA A 85 2.71 18.53 25.97
C ALA A 85 2.91 17.14 25.31
N LYS A 86 3.25 16.11 26.10
CA LYS A 86 3.37 14.74 25.62
C LYS A 86 2.06 14.14 25.14
N THR A 87 0.94 14.45 25.85
CA THR A 87 -0.40 14.02 25.41
C THR A 87 -0.72 14.56 24.02
N GLN A 88 -0.53 15.87 23.82
CA GLN A 88 -0.75 16.51 22.52
C GLN A 88 0.13 15.87 21.41
N ARG A 89 1.41 15.63 21.71
CA ARG A 89 2.32 15.03 20.75
C ARG A 89 1.87 13.63 20.30
N ILE A 90 1.37 12.82 21.22
CA ILE A 90 0.85 11.48 20.91
C ILE A 90 -0.43 11.56 20.07
N GLU A 91 -1.34 12.48 20.39
CA GLU A 91 -2.54 12.69 19.56
C GLU A 91 -2.19 13.11 18.13
N GLU A 92 -1.21 14.02 17.96
CA GLU A 92 -0.70 14.42 16.65
C GLU A 92 -0.09 13.23 15.88
N LEU A 93 0.75 12.42 16.54
CA LEU A 93 1.35 11.23 15.93
C LEU A 93 0.30 10.20 15.52
N GLN A 94 -0.72 9.96 16.33
CA GLN A 94 -1.81 9.06 16.00
C GLN A 94 -2.63 9.56 14.81
N ALA A 95 -2.95 10.86 14.78
CA ALA A 95 -3.67 11.47 13.67
C ALA A 95 -2.88 11.39 12.36
N GLU A 96 -1.57 11.64 12.42
CA GLU A 96 -0.69 11.53 11.26
C GLU A 96 -0.58 10.09 10.75
N LEU A 97 -0.45 9.12 11.64
CA LEU A 97 -0.40 7.69 11.27
C LEU A 97 -1.73 7.22 10.67
N ALA A 98 -2.87 7.64 11.22
CA ALA A 98 -4.18 7.34 10.67
C ALA A 98 -4.33 7.91 9.25
N SER A 99 -3.92 9.15 9.03
CA SER A 99 -3.92 9.79 7.71
C SER A 99 -3.03 9.06 6.71
N ARG A 100 -1.84 8.64 7.11
CA ARG A 100 -0.91 7.87 6.25
C ARG A 100 -1.42 6.47 5.95
N ASN A 101 -2.06 5.79 6.91
CA ASN A 101 -2.65 4.46 6.70
C ASN A 101 -3.77 4.50 5.66
N ILE A 102 -4.62 5.51 5.69
CA ILE A 102 -5.68 5.69 4.68
C ILE A 102 -5.05 5.86 3.30
N ARG A 103 -4.04 6.72 3.18
CA ARG A 103 -3.35 6.97 1.91
C ARG A 103 -2.61 5.74 1.36
N ILE A 104 -2.03 4.91 2.23
CA ILE A 104 -1.39 3.65 1.82
C ILE A 104 -2.44 2.66 1.31
N GLN A 105 -3.61 2.55 1.95
CA GLN A 105 -4.70 1.70 1.49
C GLN A 105 -5.24 2.13 0.12
N GLU A 106 -5.38 3.43 -0.13
CA GLU A 106 -5.77 3.96 -1.44
C GLU A 106 -4.74 3.63 -2.53
N LEU A 107 -3.45 3.76 -2.24
CA LEU A 107 -2.37 3.42 -3.16
C LEU A 107 -2.29 1.91 -3.43
N ASP A 108 -2.44 1.07 -2.42
CA ASP A 108 -2.47 -0.40 -2.57
C ASP A 108 -3.66 -0.84 -3.44
N ALA A 109 -4.83 -0.22 -3.27
CA ALA A 109 -6.00 -0.48 -4.11
C ALA A 109 -5.76 -0.06 -5.56
N ALA A 110 -5.13 1.11 -5.78
CA ALA A 110 -4.79 1.60 -7.12
C ALA A 110 -3.76 0.69 -7.81
N VAL A 111 -2.71 0.24 -7.11
CA VAL A 111 -1.70 -0.70 -7.63
C VAL A 111 -2.32 -2.04 -7.99
N THR A 112 -3.23 -2.55 -7.17
CA THR A 112 -3.94 -3.80 -7.44
C THR A 112 -4.82 -3.67 -8.68
N GLY A 113 -5.55 -2.56 -8.82
CA GLY A 113 -6.35 -2.26 -10.01
C GLY A 113 -5.52 -2.18 -11.28
N LEU A 114 -4.41 -1.43 -11.26
CA LEU A 114 -3.49 -1.31 -12.40
C LEU A 114 -2.85 -2.64 -12.80
N SER A 115 -2.56 -3.52 -11.83
CA SER A 115 -2.02 -4.86 -12.11
C SER A 115 -3.05 -5.74 -12.82
N ALA A 116 -4.31 -5.70 -12.39
CA ALA A 116 -5.41 -6.42 -13.06
C ALA A 116 -5.65 -5.92 -14.50
N ASP A 117 -5.64 -4.59 -14.71
CA ASP A 117 -5.76 -3.98 -16.03
C ASP A 117 -4.60 -4.38 -16.95
N LYS A 118 -3.37 -4.42 -16.43
CA LYS A 118 -2.20 -4.90 -17.17
C LYS A 118 -2.35 -6.35 -17.62
N GLU A 119 -2.82 -7.24 -16.74
CA GLU A 119 -3.06 -8.64 -17.09
C GLU A 119 -4.15 -8.80 -18.16
N MET A 120 -5.25 -8.06 -18.04
CA MET A 120 -6.31 -8.04 -19.04
C MET A 120 -5.80 -7.57 -20.41
N LEU A 121 -5.06 -6.45 -20.44
CA LEU A 121 -4.50 -5.92 -21.68
C LEU A 121 -3.47 -6.86 -22.30
N SER A 122 -2.67 -7.56 -21.50
CA SER A 122 -1.73 -8.59 -21.98
C SER A 122 -2.47 -9.74 -22.65
N ALA A 123 -3.50 -10.28 -22.00
CA ALA A 123 -4.32 -11.36 -22.55
C ALA A 123 -5.04 -10.95 -23.84
N GLU A 124 -5.57 -9.72 -23.90
CA GLU A 124 -6.19 -9.18 -25.12
C GLU A 124 -5.20 -9.02 -26.26
N ASN A 125 -3.98 -8.54 -25.98
CA ASN A 125 -2.92 -8.42 -26.97
C ASN A 125 -2.49 -9.79 -27.51
N ASP A 126 -2.37 -10.81 -26.65
CA ASP A 126 -2.05 -12.17 -27.07
C ASP A 126 -3.16 -12.77 -27.95
N ALA A 127 -4.42 -12.53 -27.62
CA ALA A 127 -5.56 -12.95 -28.43
C ALA A 127 -5.56 -12.26 -29.80
N LYS A 128 -5.33 -10.95 -29.84
CA LYS A 128 -5.21 -10.18 -31.08
C LYS A 128 -4.05 -10.66 -31.94
N ALA A 129 -2.88 -10.93 -31.35
CA ALA A 129 -1.71 -11.46 -32.06
C ALA A 129 -2.00 -12.82 -32.71
N LYS A 130 -2.70 -13.72 -32.03
CA LYS A 130 -3.14 -15.01 -32.61
C LYS A 130 -4.09 -14.80 -33.78
N THR A 131 -5.10 -13.93 -33.62
CA THR A 131 -6.05 -13.62 -34.70
C THR A 131 -5.34 -13.05 -35.92
N VAL A 132 -4.41 -12.12 -35.72
CA VAL A 132 -3.61 -11.54 -36.81
C VAL A 132 -2.79 -12.61 -37.52
N ALA A 133 -2.12 -13.50 -36.75
CA ALA A 133 -1.33 -14.59 -37.33
C ALA A 133 -2.19 -15.59 -38.14
N GLU A 134 -3.39 -15.90 -37.67
CA GLU A 134 -4.34 -16.76 -38.39
C GLU A 134 -4.85 -16.09 -39.67
N GLN A 135 -5.18 -14.81 -39.63
CA GLN A 135 -5.59 -14.03 -40.79
C GLN A 135 -4.45 -13.90 -41.80
N ASP A 136 -3.24 -13.61 -41.36
CA ASP A 136 -2.07 -13.54 -42.22
C ASP A 136 -1.80 -14.89 -42.93
N LYS A 137 -1.88 -15.99 -42.18
CA LYS A 137 -1.77 -17.33 -42.74
C LYS A 137 -2.88 -17.62 -43.76
N ALA A 138 -4.13 -17.23 -43.46
CA ALA A 138 -5.24 -17.44 -44.39
C ALA A 138 -5.10 -16.61 -45.68
N LEU A 139 -4.64 -15.36 -45.56
CA LEU A 139 -4.43 -14.45 -46.72
C LEU A 139 -3.24 -14.88 -47.58
N ASN A 140 -2.18 -15.42 -46.97
CA ASN A 140 -0.94 -15.82 -47.64
C ASN A 140 -0.90 -17.31 -48.03
N THR A 141 -1.97 -18.08 -47.72
CA THR A 141 -2.05 -19.48 -48.15
C THR A 141 -2.63 -19.58 -49.55
N ALA A 142 -1.83 -19.98 -50.52
CA ALA A 142 -2.25 -20.28 -51.87
C ALA A 142 -2.41 -21.78 -52.05
N TRP A 143 -3.57 -22.17 -52.60
CA TRP A 143 -3.83 -23.55 -52.92
C TRP A 143 -3.63 -23.74 -54.42
N PHE A 144 -2.90 -24.81 -54.82
CA PHE A 144 -2.73 -25.14 -56.25
C PHE A 144 -3.01 -26.61 -56.45
N VAL A 145 -3.59 -26.91 -57.59
CA VAL A 145 -3.97 -28.23 -57.99
C VAL A 145 -3.47 -28.45 -59.44
N PHE A 146 -2.87 -29.57 -59.67
CA PHE A 146 -2.50 -29.97 -61.05
C PHE A 146 -3.30 -31.18 -61.45
N GLY A 147 -3.64 -31.23 -62.71
CA GLY A 147 -4.34 -32.32 -63.29
C GLY A 147 -4.64 -32.04 -64.75
N THR A 148 -5.08 -33.04 -65.49
CA THR A 148 -5.57 -32.85 -66.82
C THR A 148 -6.85 -32.01 -66.80
N LYS A 149 -7.15 -31.34 -67.92
CA LYS A 149 -8.34 -30.51 -68.01
C LYS A 149 -9.63 -31.31 -67.74
N LYS A 150 -9.64 -32.60 -68.02
CA LYS A 150 -10.77 -33.48 -67.77
C LYS A 150 -10.91 -33.76 -66.25
N GLU A 151 -9.85 -34.12 -65.56
CA GLU A 151 -9.85 -34.36 -64.10
C GLU A 151 -10.26 -33.11 -63.31
N LEU A 152 -9.73 -31.94 -63.66
CA LEU A 152 -10.08 -30.68 -62.98
C LEU A 152 -11.55 -30.27 -63.22
N LYS A 153 -12.13 -30.65 -64.34
CA LYS A 153 -13.57 -30.44 -64.60
C LYS A 153 -14.44 -31.45 -63.85
N ASP A 154 -14.05 -32.71 -63.81
CA ASP A 154 -14.80 -33.77 -63.12
C ASP A 154 -14.87 -33.51 -61.62
N GLN A 155 -13.81 -32.95 -61.06
CA GLN A 155 -13.75 -32.51 -59.64
C GLN A 155 -14.37 -31.11 -59.42
N LYS A 156 -14.95 -30.48 -60.42
CA LYS A 156 -15.56 -29.16 -60.35
C LYS A 156 -14.62 -28.03 -59.89
N ILE A 157 -13.33 -28.22 -60.05
CA ILE A 157 -12.29 -27.21 -59.68
C ILE A 157 -12.16 -26.20 -60.83
N LEU A 158 -12.37 -26.62 -62.09
CA LEU A 158 -12.32 -25.76 -63.26
C LEU A 158 -13.70 -25.66 -63.88
N THR A 159 -14.26 -24.45 -63.93
CA THR A 159 -15.51 -24.15 -64.61
C THR A 159 -15.25 -23.33 -65.90
N GLY A 160 -15.74 -23.75 -67.01
CA GLY A 160 -15.63 -23.00 -68.29
C GLY A 160 -15.09 -23.81 -69.47
N SER A 161 -15.63 -23.63 -70.66
CA SER A 161 -15.37 -24.43 -71.83
C SER A 161 -14.93 -23.62 -73.07
N GLY A 162 -14.15 -22.54 -72.86
CA GLY A 162 -13.74 -21.70 -74.02
C GLY A 162 -12.23 -21.78 -74.25
N LEU A 163 -11.80 -21.87 -75.53
CA LEU A 163 -10.42 -21.92 -75.97
C LEU A 163 -9.63 -20.65 -75.62
N PHE A 164 -10.28 -19.57 -75.14
CA PHE A 164 -9.72 -18.25 -74.87
C PHE A 164 -10.29 -17.58 -73.60
N LYS A 165 -11.08 -18.28 -72.81
CA LYS A 165 -11.52 -17.72 -71.48
C LYS A 165 -10.63 -18.22 -70.37
N LYS A 166 -10.07 -17.26 -69.60
CA LYS A 166 -9.39 -17.53 -68.35
C LYS A 166 -10.39 -18.26 -67.45
N GLY A 167 -10.08 -19.51 -67.04
CA GLY A 167 -10.98 -20.28 -66.20
C GLY A 167 -11.14 -19.60 -64.84
N ASP A 168 -12.37 -19.44 -64.39
CA ASP A 168 -12.64 -18.96 -63.02
C ASP A 168 -12.37 -20.08 -62.03
N VAL A 169 -11.58 -19.79 -61.05
CA VAL A 169 -11.31 -20.69 -59.93
C VAL A 169 -12.38 -20.44 -58.87
N LEU A 170 -13.08 -21.50 -58.48
CA LEU A 170 -14.02 -21.41 -57.36
C LEU A 170 -13.21 -21.15 -56.06
N LYS A 171 -13.62 -20.11 -55.37
CA LYS A 171 -13.08 -19.79 -54.01
C LYS A 171 -13.69 -20.71 -52.97
#